data_d03aee0aa199e5822b1a0e1371edfd71
#
_entry.id   d03aee0aa199e5822b1a0e1371edfd71
#
_cell.length_a   1.000
_cell.length_b   1.000
_cell.length_c   1.000
_cell.angle_alpha   90.00
_cell.angle_beta   90.00
_cell.angle_gamma   90.00
#
_symmetry.space_group_name_H-M   'P 1'
#
loop_
_entity.id
_entity.type
_entity.pdbx_description
1 polymer ?
#
loop_
_entity_poly.entity_id
_entity_poly.type
_entity_poly.pdbx_seq_one_letter_code
_entity_poly.pdbx_strand_id
1 'polypeptide(L)' 'MPDVTEVAERLAEVFRTTFGDETLTIEPQMTADDVPGWDSVAHITLIYAIEDAFGMKFSSRDLEELTCVGDLIGILQRRA' A
#
# COMPACT_ATOMS: atom_id res chain seq x y z
N MET A 1 11.77 5.86 13.61
CA MET A 1 11.55 5.16 12.37
C MET A 1 10.57 4.01 12.59
N PRO A 2 9.51 3.92 11.79
CA PRO A 2 8.56 2.83 12.01
C PRO A 2 9.17 1.47 11.67
N ASP A 3 8.77 0.48 12.44
CA ASP A 3 9.17 -0.91 12.20
C ASP A 3 8.47 -1.42 10.94
N VAL A 4 9.13 -2.29 10.20
CA VAL A 4 8.54 -2.93 9.01
C VAL A 4 7.23 -3.62 9.35
N THR A 5 7.17 -4.30 10.50
CA THR A 5 5.96 -4.99 10.95
C THR A 5 4.80 -4.02 11.17
N GLU A 6 5.05 -2.88 11.80
CA GLU A 6 4.03 -1.85 12.01
C GLU A 6 3.52 -1.29 10.67
N VAL A 7 4.44 -0.99 9.76
CA VAL A 7 4.09 -0.46 8.45
C VAL A 7 3.24 -1.48 7.70
N ALA A 8 3.64 -2.74 7.71
CA ALA A 8 2.93 -3.81 7.02
C ALA A 8 1.53 -4.02 7.59
N GLU A 9 1.39 -3.97 8.91
CA GLU A 9 0.09 -4.13 9.56
C GLU A 9 -0.87 -2.99 9.22
N ARG A 10 -0.38 -1.76 9.26
CA ARG A 10 -1.21 -0.60 8.90
C ARG A 10 -1.57 -0.62 7.42
N LEU A 11 -0.62 -0.99 6.59
CA LEU A 11 -0.86 -1.09 5.15
C LEU A 11 -1.90 -2.18 4.86
N ALA A 12 -1.83 -3.32 5.56
CA ALA A 12 -2.82 -4.37 5.40
C ALA A 12 -4.23 -3.88 5.73
N GLU A 13 -4.38 -3.07 6.78
CA GLU A 13 -5.67 -2.50 7.12
C GLU A 13 -6.21 -1.58 6.03
N VAL A 14 -5.32 -0.78 5.43
CA VAL A 14 -5.70 0.10 4.32
C VAL A 14 -6.17 -0.74 3.12
N PHE A 15 -5.47 -1.82 2.82
CA PHE A 15 -5.85 -2.73 1.75
C PHE A 15 -7.23 -3.35 2.00
N ARG A 16 -7.46 -3.83 3.23
CA ARG A 16 -8.74 -4.46 3.59
C ARG A 16 -9.90 -3.48 3.43
N THR A 17 -9.71 -2.26 3.89
CA THR A 17 -10.73 -1.22 3.78
C THR A 17 -10.97 -0.83 2.33
N THR A 18 -9.91 -0.65 1.56
CA THR A 18 -10.00 -0.21 0.17
C THR A 18 -10.69 -1.26 -0.71
N PHE A 19 -10.37 -2.53 -0.51
CA PHE A 19 -10.91 -3.62 -1.32
C PHE A 19 -12.14 -4.29 -0.70
N GLY A 20 -12.54 -3.86 0.50
CA GLY A 20 -13.72 -4.41 1.16
C GLY A 20 -13.58 -5.88 1.54
N ASP A 21 -12.37 -6.32 1.85
CA ASP A 21 -12.09 -7.72 2.18
C ASP A 21 -11.35 -7.80 3.52
N GLU A 22 -12.09 -8.13 4.57
CA GLU A 22 -11.55 -8.21 5.92
C GLU A 22 -10.52 -9.32 6.12
N THR A 23 -10.49 -10.29 5.22
CA THR A 23 -9.58 -11.43 5.31
C THR A 23 -8.32 -11.25 4.47
N LEU A 24 -8.23 -10.14 3.74
CA LEU A 24 -7.10 -9.89 2.85
C LEU A 24 -5.80 -9.76 3.65
N THR A 25 -4.80 -10.51 3.23
CA THR A 25 -3.44 -10.39 3.77
C THR A 25 -2.51 -9.96 2.65
N ILE A 26 -1.46 -9.25 3.01
CA ILE A 26 -0.49 -8.78 2.03
C ILE A 26 0.89 -9.34 2.33
N GLU A 27 1.65 -9.56 1.26
CA GLU A 27 3.03 -10.02 1.35
C GLU A 27 3.88 -9.18 0.41
N PRO A 28 5.18 -8.98 0.70
CA PRO A 28 6.01 -8.06 -0.08
C PRO A 28 6.07 -8.37 -1.58
N GLN A 29 5.99 -9.62 -1.96
CA GLN A 29 6.08 -10.03 -3.36
C GLN A 29 4.77 -9.85 -4.13
N MET A 30 3.67 -9.53 -3.46
CA MET A 30 2.37 -9.39 -4.11
C MET A 30 2.32 -8.18 -5.03
N THR A 31 1.63 -8.36 -6.17
CA THR A 31 1.41 -7.31 -7.16
C THR A 31 -0.09 -7.13 -7.36
N ALA A 32 -0.47 -6.19 -8.23
CA ALA A 32 -1.88 -5.97 -8.56
C ALA A 32 -2.57 -7.22 -9.11
N ASP A 33 -1.81 -8.10 -9.76
CA ASP A 33 -2.37 -9.35 -10.30
C ASP A 33 -2.77 -10.33 -9.19
N ASP A 34 -2.16 -10.19 -8.03
CA ASP A 34 -2.42 -11.11 -6.90
C ASP A 34 -3.60 -10.69 -6.04
N VAL A 35 -4.07 -9.45 -6.18
CA VAL A 35 -5.16 -8.92 -5.37
C VAL A 35 -6.39 -8.68 -6.24
N PRO A 36 -7.46 -9.47 -6.03
CA PRO A 36 -8.69 -9.26 -6.81
C PRO A 36 -9.23 -7.85 -6.63
N GLY A 37 -9.56 -7.21 -7.75
CA GLY A 37 -10.12 -5.87 -7.73
C GLY A 37 -9.08 -4.74 -7.77
N TRP A 38 -7.81 -5.06 -7.72
CA TRP A 38 -6.76 -4.04 -7.80
C TRP A 38 -6.48 -3.69 -9.25
N ASP A 39 -7.27 -2.77 -9.76
CA ASP A 39 -7.14 -2.22 -11.12
C ASP A 39 -6.63 -0.77 -11.05
N SER A 40 -6.64 -0.07 -12.18
CA SER A 40 -6.13 1.31 -12.25
C SER A 40 -6.91 2.26 -11.35
N VAL A 41 -8.23 2.11 -11.28
CA VAL A 41 -9.07 2.97 -10.44
C VAL A 41 -8.85 2.67 -8.97
N ALA A 42 -8.84 1.38 -8.62
CA ALA A 42 -8.59 0.96 -7.24
C ALA A 42 -7.20 1.37 -6.78
N HIS A 43 -6.23 1.36 -7.68
CA HIS A 43 -4.86 1.79 -7.36
C HIS A 43 -4.82 3.25 -6.92
N ILE A 44 -5.52 4.12 -7.63
CA ILE A 44 -5.59 5.55 -7.28
C ILE A 44 -6.24 5.72 -5.91
N THR A 45 -7.36 5.02 -5.68
CA THR A 45 -8.05 5.06 -4.39
C THR A 45 -7.14 4.57 -3.27
N LEU A 46 -6.41 3.48 -3.52
CA LEU A 46 -5.48 2.91 -2.57
C LEU A 46 -4.37 3.90 -2.19
N ILE A 47 -3.79 4.58 -3.19
CA ILE A 47 -2.73 5.55 -2.96
C ILE A 47 -3.22 6.69 -2.06
N TYR A 48 -4.41 7.24 -2.34
CA TYR A 48 -4.98 8.29 -1.49
C TYR A 48 -5.26 7.80 -0.07
N ALA A 49 -5.77 6.58 0.05
CA ALA A 49 -6.04 6.00 1.37
C ALA A 49 -4.76 5.81 2.19
N ILE A 50 -3.68 5.39 1.53
CA ILE A 50 -2.38 5.24 2.18
C ILE A 50 -1.84 6.59 2.61
N GLU A 51 -1.90 7.59 1.75
CA GLU A 51 -1.45 8.95 2.09
C GLU A 51 -2.17 9.48 3.31
N ASP A 52 -3.47 9.28 3.37
CA ASP A 52 -4.28 9.72 4.49
C ASP A 52 -3.93 8.98 5.78
N ALA A 53 -3.80 7.66 5.69
CA ALA A 53 -3.52 6.81 6.85
C ALA A 53 -2.14 7.07 7.46
N PHE A 54 -1.15 7.38 6.62
CA PHE A 54 0.23 7.58 7.06
C PHE A 54 0.63 9.06 7.16
N GLY A 55 -0.26 9.97 6.77
CA GLY A 55 0.02 11.40 6.85
C GLY A 55 1.18 11.86 5.98
N MET A 56 1.29 11.32 4.77
CA MET A 56 2.38 11.64 3.84
C MET A 56 1.85 11.74 2.42
N LYS A 57 2.68 12.21 1.50
CA LYS A 57 2.34 12.29 0.09
C LYS A 57 3.36 11.57 -0.76
N PHE A 58 2.89 10.79 -1.74
CA PHE A 58 3.77 10.16 -2.71
C PHE A 58 4.18 11.17 -3.77
N SER A 59 5.45 11.12 -4.18
CA SER A 59 5.90 11.89 -5.34
C SER A 59 5.62 11.08 -6.61
N SER A 60 5.72 11.74 -7.78
CA SER A 60 5.59 11.04 -9.05
C SER A 60 6.62 9.93 -9.19
N ARG A 61 7.83 10.17 -8.68
CA ARG A 61 8.90 9.18 -8.70
C ARG A 61 8.56 7.95 -7.87
N ASP A 62 7.98 8.17 -6.68
CA ASP A 62 7.55 7.07 -5.83
C ASP A 62 6.53 6.19 -6.56
N LEU A 63 5.58 6.82 -7.24
CA LEU A 63 4.53 6.10 -7.95
C LEU A 63 5.08 5.31 -9.13
N GLU A 64 6.10 5.83 -9.81
CA GLU A 64 6.76 5.13 -10.92
C GLU A 64 7.50 3.89 -10.44
N GLU A 65 8.01 3.90 -9.22
CA GLU A 65 8.77 2.79 -8.65
C GLU A 65 7.88 1.69 -8.07
N LEU A 66 6.58 1.95 -7.95
CA LEU A 66 5.65 1.00 -7.34
C LEU A 66 5.31 -0.14 -8.28
N THR A 67 5.85 -1.33 -8.01
CA THR A 67 5.55 -2.54 -8.77
C THR A 67 4.95 -3.64 -7.91
N CYS A 68 5.18 -3.59 -6.59
CA CYS A 68 4.67 -4.62 -5.67
C CYS A 68 4.45 -4.03 -4.28
N VAL A 69 3.85 -4.82 -3.39
CA VAL A 69 3.61 -4.41 -2.01
C VAL A 69 4.91 -4.06 -1.29
N GLY A 70 5.98 -4.81 -1.55
CA GLY A 70 7.30 -4.55 -0.95
C GLY A 70 7.81 -3.14 -1.24
N ASP A 71 7.56 -2.63 -2.44
CA ASP A 71 7.94 -1.27 -2.81
C ASP A 71 7.18 -0.25 -1.97
N LEU A 72 5.87 -0.48 -1.75
CA LEU A 72 5.05 0.37 -0.88
C LEU A 72 5.61 0.38 0.54
N ILE A 73 5.90 -0.78 1.08
CA ILE A 73 6.44 -0.90 2.44
C ILE A 73 7.76 -0.13 2.55
N GLY A 74 8.63 -0.28 1.57
CA GLY A 74 9.92 0.41 1.56
C GLY A 74 9.78 1.92 1.53
N ILE A 75 8.89 2.44 0.70
CA ILE A 75 8.65 3.88 0.59
C ILE A 75 8.06 4.41 1.90
N LEU A 76 7.07 3.73 2.45
CA LEU A 76 6.42 4.15 3.70
C LEU A 76 7.40 4.14 4.87
N GLN A 77 8.28 3.15 4.91
CA GLN A 77 9.29 3.06 5.96
C GLN A 77 10.27 4.22 5.90
N ARG A 78 10.62 4.68 4.69
CA ARG A 78 11.54 5.81 4.53
C ARG A 78 10.88 7.15 4.81
N ARG A 79 9.57 7.28 4.54
CA ARG A 79 8.88 8.57 4.61
C ARG A 79 8.03 8.79 5.85
N ALA A 80 7.61 7.72 6.47
CA ALA A 80 6.69 7.83 7.62
C ALA A 80 7.40 7.95 8.97
#